data_b264b965a0d2835e050d56a412a00cf8
#
_entry.id   b264b965a0d2835e050d56a412a00cf8
#
_cell.length_a   1.000
_cell.length_b   1.000
_cell.length_c   1.000
_cell.angle_alpha   90.00
_cell.angle_beta   90.00
_cell.angle_gamma   90.00
#
_symmetry.space_group_name_H-M   'P 1'
#
loop_
_entity.id
_entity.type
_entity.pdbx_description
1 polymer ?
#
loop_
_entity_poly.entity_id
_entity_poly.type
_entity_poly.pdbx_seq_one_letter_code
_entity_poly.pdbx_strand_id
1 'polypeptide(L)'
;MYHGTPEAILKQLIKKWPVSSVVCNEDYEPYAKERDESIKSLLAQNNISFETYKDQVIFEKDEIVKDDGTPYRVYTPYSRKWLSHFSTEAISDYPSQNHLNQLAKIDQPKLKLTDLGFEFSVIASPQYKFNKDIISSYEETRNFPALDETTRIGTHLRYGTLSVREMVRESHKIKNPTFLKELIWREFFMQILYHFP
;
A
#
# COMPACT_ATOMS: atom_id res chain seq x y z
N MET A 1 18.08 -10.79 2.97
CA MET A 1 17.31 -10.60 1.71
C MET A 1 17.45 -11.87 0.89
N TYR A 2 16.41 -12.31 0.20
CA TYR A 2 16.41 -13.46 -0.70
C TYR A 2 15.89 -13.03 -2.07
N HIS A 3 16.35 -13.69 -3.12
CA HIS A 3 15.93 -13.44 -4.48
C HIS A 3 15.41 -14.73 -5.11
N GLY A 4 14.26 -14.69 -5.75
CA GLY A 4 13.59 -15.82 -6.37
C GLY A 4 12.08 -15.68 -6.32
N THR A 5 11.36 -16.68 -6.78
CA THR A 5 9.90 -16.69 -6.65
C THR A 5 9.51 -16.87 -5.17
N PRO A 6 8.44 -16.20 -4.71
CA PRO A 6 8.00 -16.30 -3.31
C PRO A 6 7.83 -17.74 -2.83
N GLU A 7 7.24 -18.62 -3.65
CA GLU A 7 7.10 -20.04 -3.31
C GLU A 7 8.43 -20.76 -3.11
N ALA A 8 9.39 -20.56 -4.02
CA ALA A 8 10.69 -21.20 -3.93
C ALA A 8 11.44 -20.75 -2.66
N ILE A 9 11.36 -19.45 -2.36
CA ILE A 9 11.99 -18.89 -1.16
C ILE A 9 11.29 -19.41 0.10
N LEU A 10 9.96 -19.41 0.17
CA LEU A 10 9.24 -19.93 1.34
C LEU A 10 9.51 -21.43 1.57
N LYS A 11 9.56 -22.25 0.51
CA LYS A 11 9.96 -23.66 0.63
C LYS A 11 11.34 -23.84 1.25
N GLN A 12 12.28 -22.92 1.00
CA GLN A 12 13.60 -22.94 1.64
C GLN A 12 13.53 -22.48 3.10
N LEU A 13 12.78 -21.43 3.39
CA LEU A 13 12.68 -20.83 4.71
C LEU A 13 12.01 -21.76 5.72
N ILE A 14 10.90 -22.40 5.36
CA ILE A 14 10.19 -23.33 6.25
C ILE A 14 10.98 -24.61 6.53
N LYS A 15 11.91 -25.00 5.64
CA LYS A 15 12.85 -26.08 5.92
C LYS A 15 13.99 -25.67 6.84
N LYS A 16 14.35 -24.38 6.80
CA LYS A 16 15.51 -23.86 7.54
C LYS A 16 15.16 -23.43 8.96
N TRP A 17 13.93 -22.93 9.17
CA TRP A 17 13.49 -22.37 10.44
C TRP A 17 12.13 -22.92 10.88
N PRO A 18 11.88 -23.01 12.20
CA PRO A 18 10.58 -23.38 12.73
C PRO A 18 9.58 -22.20 12.55
N VAL A 19 9.02 -22.06 11.36
CA VAL A 19 8.06 -21.02 11.05
C VAL A 19 6.68 -21.45 11.53
N SER A 20 6.01 -20.64 12.35
CA SER A 20 4.63 -20.88 12.82
C SER A 20 3.59 -20.14 11.97
N SER A 21 3.94 -18.96 11.46
CA SER A 21 3.06 -18.15 10.62
C SER A 21 3.86 -17.36 9.59
N VAL A 22 3.20 -17.03 8.49
CA VAL A 22 3.68 -16.09 7.48
C VAL A 22 2.65 -14.97 7.36
N VAL A 23 3.13 -13.75 7.40
CA VAL A 23 2.30 -12.55 7.38
C VAL A 23 2.70 -11.69 6.19
N CYS A 24 1.73 -11.17 5.45
CA CYS A 24 1.98 -10.21 4.38
C CYS A 24 0.88 -9.14 4.29
N ASN A 25 1.16 -8.10 3.53
CA ASN A 25 0.15 -7.10 3.17
C ASN A 25 -0.62 -7.57 1.94
N GLU A 26 -1.92 -7.27 1.90
CA GLU A 26 -2.77 -7.57 0.75
C GLU A 26 -2.45 -6.67 -0.45
N ASP A 27 -2.59 -7.26 -1.62
CA ASP A 27 -2.56 -6.56 -2.90
C ASP A 27 -3.73 -7.02 -3.77
N TYR A 28 -4.20 -6.15 -4.67
CA TYR A 28 -5.41 -6.36 -5.47
C TYR A 28 -5.12 -6.76 -6.91
N GLU A 29 -3.85 -6.73 -7.31
CA GLU A 29 -3.44 -7.14 -8.65
C GLU A 29 -3.67 -8.65 -8.86
N PRO A 30 -4.09 -9.09 -10.06
CA PRO A 30 -4.37 -10.51 -10.35
C PRO A 30 -3.19 -11.43 -9.98
N TYR A 31 -1.98 -11.05 -10.36
CA TYR A 31 -0.78 -11.80 -10.00
C TYR A 31 -0.61 -11.95 -8.47
N ALA A 32 -0.89 -10.90 -7.71
CA ALA A 32 -0.75 -10.94 -6.26
C ALA A 32 -1.76 -11.91 -5.63
N LYS A 33 -2.99 -11.92 -6.12
CA LYS A 33 -4.04 -12.86 -5.69
C LYS A 33 -3.66 -14.31 -5.96
N GLU A 34 -3.18 -14.62 -7.17
CA GLU A 34 -2.71 -15.96 -7.55
C GLU A 34 -1.52 -16.41 -6.70
N ARG A 35 -0.54 -15.52 -6.51
CA ARG A 35 0.62 -15.75 -5.66
C ARG A 35 0.20 -16.08 -4.23
N ASP A 36 -0.67 -15.28 -3.64
CA ASP A 36 -1.05 -15.41 -2.24
C ASP A 36 -1.87 -16.69 -2.00
N GLU A 37 -2.73 -17.09 -2.94
CA GLU A 37 -3.47 -18.35 -2.86
C GLU A 37 -2.53 -19.58 -2.98
N SER A 38 -1.54 -19.48 -3.86
CA SER A 38 -0.52 -20.52 -4.00
C SER A 38 0.32 -20.67 -2.71
N ILE A 39 0.74 -19.53 -2.14
CA ILE A 39 1.48 -19.50 -0.87
C ILE A 39 0.63 -20.06 0.26
N LYS A 40 -0.62 -19.66 0.37
CA LYS A 40 -1.57 -20.15 1.38
C LYS A 40 -1.70 -21.68 1.32
N SER A 41 -1.85 -22.21 0.12
CA SER A 41 -1.92 -23.66 -0.12
C SER A 41 -0.62 -24.38 0.31
N LEU A 42 0.53 -23.82 -0.04
CA LEU A 42 1.83 -24.34 0.37
C LEU A 42 2.01 -24.38 1.88
N LEU A 43 1.64 -23.30 2.55
CA LEU A 43 1.81 -23.16 4.01
C LEU A 43 0.84 -24.06 4.76
N ALA A 44 -0.41 -24.20 4.28
CA ALA A 44 -1.40 -25.11 4.87
C ALA A 44 -0.92 -26.58 4.85
N GLN A 45 -0.25 -27.02 3.77
CA GLN A 45 0.36 -28.35 3.68
C GLN A 45 1.48 -28.59 4.70
N ASN A 46 2.03 -27.53 5.27
CA ASN A 46 3.06 -27.58 6.28
C ASN A 46 2.58 -27.18 7.69
N ASN A 47 1.26 -27.06 7.91
CA ASN A 47 0.64 -26.61 9.16
C ASN A 47 1.12 -25.22 9.61
N ILE A 48 1.37 -24.33 8.69
CA ILE A 48 1.78 -22.94 8.92
C ILE A 48 0.61 -22.03 8.59
N SER A 49 0.28 -21.07 9.47
CA SER A 49 -0.76 -20.08 9.19
C SER A 49 -0.28 -19.04 8.17
N PHE A 50 -1.23 -18.55 7.37
CA PHE A 50 -1.01 -17.43 6.46
C PHE A 50 -2.00 -16.32 6.78
N GLU A 51 -1.49 -15.13 7.09
CA GLU A 51 -2.29 -13.99 7.51
C GLU A 51 -1.99 -12.79 6.60
N THR A 52 -3.06 -12.11 6.19
CA THR A 52 -2.96 -10.92 5.33
C THR A 52 -3.56 -9.71 6.03
N TYR A 53 -2.96 -8.53 5.80
CA TYR A 53 -3.37 -7.30 6.43
C TYR A 53 -3.55 -6.18 5.40
N LYS A 54 -4.53 -5.33 5.65
CA LYS A 54 -4.80 -4.12 4.90
C LYS A 54 -3.58 -3.19 4.94
N ASP A 55 -3.12 -2.75 3.77
CA ASP A 55 -1.95 -1.89 3.66
C ASP A 55 -2.22 -0.60 2.89
N GLN A 56 -2.35 -0.72 1.58
CA GLN A 56 -2.25 0.40 0.64
C GLN A 56 -3.53 1.24 0.47
N VAL A 57 -4.56 1.00 1.26
CA VAL A 57 -5.87 1.66 1.21
C VAL A 57 -6.35 1.99 2.62
N ILE A 58 -7.29 2.92 2.73
CA ILE A 58 -8.01 3.20 3.97
C ILE A 58 -9.17 2.20 4.14
N PHE A 59 -9.96 2.02 3.09
CA PHE A 59 -11.01 1.03 3.04
C PHE A 59 -10.72 0.01 1.93
N GLU A 60 -10.86 -1.26 2.24
CA GLU A 60 -10.56 -2.33 1.30
C GLU A 60 -11.81 -3.11 0.88
N LYS A 61 -11.70 -3.77 -0.28
CA LYS A 61 -12.69 -4.74 -0.77
C LYS A 61 -14.13 -4.21 -0.66
N ASP A 62 -14.92 -4.83 0.22
CA ASP A 62 -16.34 -4.58 0.39
C ASP A 62 -16.65 -3.55 1.50
N GLU A 63 -15.64 -2.85 2.03
CA GLU A 63 -15.88 -1.84 3.08
C GLU A 63 -16.62 -0.60 2.53
N ILE A 64 -16.42 -0.26 1.24
CA ILE A 64 -17.15 0.83 0.58
C ILE A 64 -17.91 0.28 -0.62
N VAL A 65 -19.09 -0.25 -0.36
CA VAL A 65 -20.02 -0.76 -1.35
C VAL A 65 -21.39 -0.08 -1.23
N LYS A 66 -22.26 -0.29 -2.21
CA LYS A 66 -23.65 0.17 -2.16
C LYS A 66 -24.43 -0.59 -1.08
N ASP A 67 -25.62 -0.12 -0.76
CA ASP A 67 -26.47 -0.73 0.25
C ASP A 67 -26.95 -2.15 -0.12
N ASP A 68 -26.91 -2.48 -1.41
CA ASP A 68 -27.19 -3.83 -1.94
C ASP A 68 -25.94 -4.75 -1.95
N GLY A 69 -24.80 -4.28 -1.41
CA GLY A 69 -23.52 -5.01 -1.39
C GLY A 69 -22.76 -4.99 -2.71
N THR A 70 -23.28 -4.35 -3.75
CA THR A 70 -22.56 -4.28 -5.04
C THR A 70 -21.53 -3.14 -5.08
N PRO A 71 -20.40 -3.32 -5.80
CA PRO A 71 -19.36 -2.29 -5.86
C PRO A 71 -19.80 -1.06 -6.66
N TYR A 72 -19.23 0.08 -6.31
CA TYR A 72 -19.38 1.31 -7.08
C TYR A 72 -18.55 1.24 -8.36
N ARG A 73 -19.16 1.69 -9.49
CA ARG A 73 -18.49 1.88 -10.78
C ARG A 73 -18.27 3.35 -11.13
N VAL A 74 -18.82 4.26 -10.32
CA VAL A 74 -18.74 5.71 -10.52
C VAL A 74 -18.15 6.34 -9.27
N TYR A 75 -17.18 7.21 -9.47
CA TYR A 75 -16.42 7.83 -8.39
C TYR A 75 -17.27 8.67 -7.42
N THR A 76 -18.17 9.52 -7.94
CA THR A 76 -18.90 10.48 -7.11
C THR A 76 -19.69 9.83 -5.98
N PRO A 77 -20.53 8.79 -6.22
CA PRO A 77 -21.21 8.13 -5.11
C PRO A 77 -20.23 7.34 -4.22
N TYR A 78 -19.17 6.74 -4.77
CA TYR A 78 -18.11 6.09 -3.99
C TYR A 78 -17.47 7.07 -3.00
N SER A 79 -17.00 8.21 -3.48
CA SER A 79 -16.32 9.20 -2.64
C SER A 79 -17.23 9.78 -1.55
N ARG A 80 -18.53 9.93 -1.81
CA ARG A 80 -19.51 10.35 -0.79
C ARG A 80 -19.66 9.30 0.31
N LYS A 81 -19.77 8.03 -0.07
CA LYS A 81 -19.86 6.92 0.89
C LYS A 81 -18.56 6.82 1.69
N TRP A 82 -17.40 6.89 1.01
CA TRP A 82 -16.07 6.90 1.62
C TRP A 82 -15.95 8.00 2.69
N LEU A 83 -16.28 9.24 2.34
CA LEU A 83 -16.21 10.38 3.27
C LEU A 83 -17.18 10.25 4.44
N SER A 84 -18.34 9.62 4.26
CA SER A 84 -19.30 9.40 5.34
C SER A 84 -18.85 8.32 6.33
N HIS A 85 -17.97 7.39 5.91
CA HIS A 85 -17.40 6.35 6.77
C HIS A 85 -16.07 6.76 7.37
N PHE A 86 -15.41 7.78 6.78
CA PHE A 86 -14.10 8.19 7.21
C PHE A 86 -14.15 8.89 8.57
N SER A 87 -13.32 8.39 9.48
CA SER A 87 -12.97 9.04 10.74
C SER A 87 -11.47 9.00 10.91
N THR A 88 -10.87 10.09 11.35
CA THR A 88 -9.43 10.13 11.65
C THR A 88 -9.02 9.15 12.74
N GLU A 89 -9.92 8.80 13.64
CA GLU A 89 -9.72 7.81 14.71
C GLU A 89 -9.63 6.37 14.15
N ALA A 90 -10.22 6.13 12.95
CA ALA A 90 -10.14 4.84 12.28
C ALA A 90 -8.75 4.56 11.65
N ILE A 91 -7.89 5.57 11.57
CA ILE A 91 -6.53 5.41 11.05
C ILE A 91 -5.57 5.19 12.21
N SER A 92 -5.38 3.93 12.58
CA SER A 92 -4.44 3.55 13.64
C SER A 92 -3.00 3.80 13.24
N ASP A 93 -2.19 4.20 14.21
CA ASP A 93 -0.73 4.18 14.08
C ASP A 93 -0.21 2.79 14.45
N TYR A 94 0.77 2.33 13.69
CA TYR A 94 1.46 1.06 13.94
C TYR A 94 2.93 1.34 14.22
N PRO A 95 3.31 1.69 15.47
CA PRO A 95 4.67 2.06 15.83
C PRO A 95 5.57 0.83 15.91
N SER A 96 5.74 0.10 14.80
CA SER A 96 6.51 -1.15 14.72
C SER A 96 7.98 -0.97 15.11
N GLN A 97 8.53 0.24 14.99
CA GLN A 97 9.87 0.58 15.46
C GLN A 97 10.06 0.32 16.97
N ASN A 98 8.99 0.34 17.76
CA ASN A 98 9.06 0.04 19.21
C ASN A 98 9.23 -1.46 19.51
N HIS A 99 9.08 -2.31 18.49
CA HIS A 99 9.14 -3.76 18.60
C HIS A 99 10.33 -4.39 17.87
N LEU A 100 11.30 -3.59 17.41
CA LEU A 100 12.49 -4.10 16.70
C LEU A 100 13.35 -5.04 17.55
N ASN A 101 13.27 -4.94 18.88
CA ASN A 101 13.92 -5.85 19.81
C ASN A 101 13.37 -7.28 19.79
N GLN A 102 12.17 -7.49 19.23
CA GLN A 102 11.54 -8.79 19.06
C GLN A 102 12.00 -9.50 17.77
N LEU A 103 12.74 -8.80 16.89
CA LEU A 103 13.27 -9.41 15.68
C LEU A 103 14.29 -10.48 16.01
N ALA A 104 14.15 -11.65 15.38
CA ALA A 104 15.12 -12.73 15.52
C ALA A 104 16.48 -12.29 14.95
N LYS A 105 17.54 -12.59 15.73
CA LYS A 105 18.92 -12.39 15.27
C LYS A 105 19.29 -13.54 14.34
N ILE A 106 19.13 -13.34 13.05
CA ILE A 106 19.39 -14.34 12.02
C ILE A 106 20.54 -13.84 11.15
N ASP A 107 21.51 -14.69 10.92
CA ASP A 107 22.52 -14.41 9.89
C ASP A 107 21.87 -14.52 8.50
N GLN A 108 21.82 -13.42 7.80
CA GLN A 108 21.17 -13.31 6.51
C GLN A 108 22.18 -12.96 5.42
N PRO A 109 22.01 -13.51 4.20
CA PRO A 109 22.84 -13.10 3.07
C PRO A 109 22.63 -11.62 2.78
N LYS A 110 23.74 -10.89 2.63
CA LYS A 110 23.77 -9.49 2.27
C LYS A 110 23.81 -9.40 0.73
N LEU A 111 22.66 -9.35 0.10
CA LEU A 111 22.56 -9.11 -1.35
C LEU A 111 22.73 -7.62 -1.65
N LYS A 112 23.54 -7.32 -2.65
CA LYS A 112 23.61 -5.99 -3.27
C LYS A 112 22.66 -5.93 -4.46
N LEU A 113 22.23 -4.75 -4.84
CA LEU A 113 21.38 -4.57 -6.03
C LEU A 113 22.07 -5.09 -7.31
N THR A 114 23.38 -4.94 -7.41
CA THR A 114 24.19 -5.48 -8.53
C THR A 114 24.14 -7.00 -8.60
N ASP A 115 24.02 -7.71 -7.49
CA ASP A 115 23.90 -9.18 -7.46
C ASP A 115 22.55 -9.64 -8.04
N LEU A 116 21.59 -8.72 -8.14
CA LEU A 116 20.26 -8.92 -8.72
C LEU A 116 20.16 -8.43 -10.16
N GLY A 117 21.27 -7.98 -10.77
CA GLY A 117 21.31 -7.49 -12.12
C GLY A 117 20.87 -6.02 -12.29
N PHE A 118 20.72 -5.27 -11.19
CA PHE A 118 20.46 -3.83 -11.27
C PHE A 118 21.76 -3.07 -11.53
N GLU A 119 21.70 -2.15 -12.48
CA GLU A 119 22.78 -1.19 -12.74
C GLU A 119 22.47 0.15 -12.09
N PHE A 120 23.53 0.91 -11.85
CA PHE A 120 23.36 2.27 -11.34
C PHE A 120 22.63 3.14 -12.37
N SER A 121 21.58 3.82 -11.96
CA SER A 121 20.84 4.78 -12.79
C SER A 121 21.10 6.20 -12.33
N VAL A 122 21.34 7.07 -13.30
CA VAL A 122 21.43 8.53 -13.05
C VAL A 122 20.05 9.18 -12.85
N ILE A 123 18.97 8.45 -13.12
CA ILE A 123 17.60 8.91 -12.93
C ILE A 123 17.31 8.89 -11.43
N ALA A 124 17.30 10.07 -10.83
CA ALA A 124 16.94 10.20 -9.42
C ALA A 124 15.43 10.01 -9.23
N SER A 125 15.06 9.35 -8.13
CA SER A 125 13.67 9.36 -7.68
C SER A 125 13.26 10.80 -7.36
N PRO A 126 12.07 11.27 -7.80
CA PRO A 126 11.63 12.61 -7.50
C PRO A 126 11.53 12.82 -5.98
N GLN A 127 12.08 13.91 -5.49
CA GLN A 127 11.88 14.32 -4.11
C GLN A 127 10.42 14.75 -3.95
N TYR A 128 9.73 14.21 -2.95
CA TYR A 128 8.35 14.63 -2.68
C TYR A 128 8.30 15.94 -1.91
N LYS A 129 7.25 16.70 -2.16
CA LYS A 129 6.97 17.98 -1.51
C LYS A 129 5.61 17.90 -0.83
N PHE A 130 5.56 17.30 0.35
CA PHE A 130 4.33 17.22 1.12
C PHE A 130 4.37 18.31 2.20
N ASN A 131 3.85 19.49 1.87
CA ASN A 131 3.73 20.59 2.80
C ASN A 131 2.34 21.24 2.71
N LYS A 132 1.98 22.01 3.74
CA LYS A 132 0.66 22.62 3.88
C LYS A 132 0.35 23.60 2.76
N ASP A 133 1.33 24.35 2.27
CA ASP A 133 1.11 25.39 1.27
C ASP A 133 0.75 24.78 -0.09
N ILE A 134 1.52 23.79 -0.57
CA ILE A 134 1.23 23.06 -1.80
C ILE A 134 -0.13 22.38 -1.74
N ILE A 135 -0.50 21.78 -0.61
CA ILE A 135 -1.79 21.12 -0.47
C ILE A 135 -2.92 22.13 -0.44
N SER A 136 -2.73 23.28 0.22
CA SER A 136 -3.76 24.32 0.31
C SER A 136 -4.05 24.97 -1.05
N SER A 137 -3.01 25.18 -1.90
CA SER A 137 -3.14 25.74 -3.24
C SER A 137 -3.46 24.70 -4.33
N TYR A 138 -3.50 23.41 -3.97
CA TYR A 138 -3.58 22.32 -4.94
C TYR A 138 -4.75 22.42 -5.93
N GLU A 139 -5.92 22.86 -5.51
CA GLU A 139 -7.08 23.03 -6.37
C GLU A 139 -6.84 24.06 -7.49
N GLU A 140 -6.11 25.11 -7.17
CA GLU A 140 -5.81 26.22 -8.09
C GLU A 140 -4.65 25.88 -9.04
N THR A 141 -3.66 25.11 -8.55
CA THR A 141 -2.39 24.91 -9.26
C THR A 141 -2.31 23.59 -10.04
N ARG A 142 -3.07 22.56 -9.65
CA ARG A 142 -2.97 21.19 -10.20
C ARG A 142 -3.11 21.07 -11.73
N ASN A 143 -3.82 22.00 -12.36
CA ASN A 143 -4.08 21.98 -13.79
C ASN A 143 -3.04 22.76 -14.62
N PHE A 144 -2.03 23.31 -13.98
CA PHE A 144 -0.97 24.09 -14.62
C PHE A 144 0.38 23.36 -14.59
N PRO A 145 0.68 22.52 -15.61
CA PRO A 145 1.91 21.69 -15.60
C PRO A 145 3.21 22.50 -15.59
N ALA A 146 3.17 23.78 -15.98
CA ALA A 146 4.30 24.67 -15.93
C ALA A 146 4.69 25.13 -14.49
N LEU A 147 3.78 24.95 -13.54
CA LEU A 147 4.05 25.26 -12.13
C LEU A 147 4.65 24.05 -11.41
N ASP A 148 5.69 24.27 -10.65
CA ASP A 148 6.25 23.22 -9.78
C ASP A 148 5.52 23.14 -8.43
N GLU A 149 4.19 23.01 -8.50
CA GLU A 149 3.25 23.07 -7.38
C GLU A 149 2.55 21.71 -7.12
N THR A 150 3.22 20.62 -7.49
CA THR A 150 2.72 19.27 -7.19
C THR A 150 3.54 18.61 -6.08
N THR A 151 2.90 17.74 -5.31
CA THR A 151 3.53 17.03 -4.20
C THR A 151 4.55 15.97 -4.63
N ARG A 152 4.47 15.49 -5.88
CA ARG A 152 5.30 14.41 -6.45
C ARG A 152 5.27 13.11 -5.63
N ILE A 153 4.21 12.87 -4.87
CA ILE A 153 4.09 11.68 -3.99
C ILE A 153 3.68 10.40 -4.71
N GLY A 154 3.26 10.47 -5.99
CA GLY A 154 2.72 9.32 -6.71
C GLY A 154 3.64 8.09 -6.70
N THR A 155 4.91 8.28 -7.03
CA THR A 155 5.93 7.21 -6.98
C THR A 155 6.08 6.65 -5.56
N HIS A 156 6.12 7.53 -4.57
CA HIS A 156 6.28 7.14 -3.16
C HIS A 156 5.08 6.35 -2.64
N LEU A 157 3.85 6.71 -3.04
CA LEU A 157 2.65 5.95 -2.71
C LEU A 157 2.60 4.60 -3.44
N ARG A 158 3.14 4.52 -4.68
CA ARG A 158 3.20 3.25 -5.43
C ARG A 158 4.14 2.25 -4.77
N TYR A 159 5.29 2.70 -4.29
CA TYR A 159 6.32 1.84 -3.70
C TYR A 159 6.27 1.78 -2.15
N GLY A 160 5.27 2.39 -1.53
CA GLY A 160 5.08 2.33 -0.08
C GLY A 160 6.17 3.06 0.72
N THR A 161 6.93 3.97 0.10
CA THR A 161 7.92 4.80 0.79
C THR A 161 7.29 5.99 1.52
N LEU A 162 5.99 6.22 1.31
CA LEU A 162 5.11 7.08 2.09
C LEU A 162 3.84 6.32 2.47
N SER A 163 3.40 6.50 3.70
CA SER A 163 2.16 5.91 4.19
C SER A 163 0.94 6.67 3.64
N VAL A 164 0.04 5.97 2.93
CA VAL A 164 -1.23 6.57 2.49
C VAL A 164 -2.08 7.03 3.68
N ARG A 165 -2.01 6.32 4.81
CA ARG A 165 -2.73 6.69 6.06
C ARG A 165 -2.27 8.03 6.60
N GLU A 166 -0.96 8.25 6.62
CA GLU A 166 -0.38 9.54 7.02
C GLU A 166 -0.80 10.65 6.06
N MET A 167 -0.73 10.42 4.75
CA MET A 167 -1.14 11.40 3.75
C MET A 167 -2.62 11.77 3.87
N VAL A 168 -3.50 10.81 4.11
CA VAL A 168 -4.93 11.06 4.32
C VAL A 168 -5.17 11.84 5.60
N ARG A 169 -4.52 11.48 6.73
CA ARG A 169 -4.63 12.23 7.98
C ARG A 169 -4.21 13.69 7.83
N GLU A 170 -3.06 13.92 7.25
CA GLU A 170 -2.53 15.27 7.07
C GLU A 170 -3.39 16.09 6.10
N SER A 171 -3.83 15.48 5.00
CA SER A 171 -4.72 16.14 4.03
C SER A 171 -6.07 16.51 4.64
N HIS A 172 -6.60 15.68 5.53
CA HIS A 172 -7.88 15.94 6.21
C HIS A 172 -7.81 17.16 7.15
N LYS A 173 -6.65 17.41 7.75
CA LYS A 173 -6.44 18.60 8.62
C LYS A 173 -6.43 19.93 7.84
N ILE A 174 -6.19 19.87 6.54
CA ILE A 174 -6.09 21.05 5.68
C ILE A 174 -7.46 21.33 5.06
N LYS A 175 -7.92 22.57 5.09
CA LYS A 175 -9.25 22.98 4.60
C LYS A 175 -9.41 22.93 3.05
N ASN A 176 -8.59 22.15 2.37
CA ASN A 176 -8.72 21.91 0.93
C ASN A 176 -9.05 20.44 0.69
N PRO A 177 -10.32 20.10 0.38
CA PRO A 177 -10.74 18.73 0.18
C PRO A 177 -10.27 18.13 -1.16
N THR A 178 -9.76 18.95 -2.09
CA THR A 178 -9.41 18.50 -3.45
C THR A 178 -8.25 17.53 -3.40
N PHE A 179 -7.21 17.79 -2.61
CA PHE A 179 -6.10 16.87 -2.48
C PHE A 179 -6.52 15.53 -1.84
N LEU A 180 -7.35 15.56 -0.80
CA LEU A 180 -7.91 14.35 -0.20
C LEU A 180 -8.71 13.53 -1.23
N LYS A 181 -9.48 14.20 -2.10
CA LYS A 181 -10.23 13.52 -3.18
C LYS A 181 -9.33 12.78 -4.15
N GLU A 182 -8.10 13.27 -4.41
CA GLU A 182 -7.15 12.54 -5.27
C GLU A 182 -6.65 11.24 -4.59
N LEU A 183 -6.47 11.23 -3.28
CA LEU A 183 -6.16 10.00 -2.54
C LEU A 183 -7.34 9.02 -2.56
N ILE A 184 -8.58 9.52 -2.48
CA ILE A 184 -9.80 8.71 -2.63
C ILE A 184 -9.93 8.18 -4.07
N TRP A 185 -9.55 8.97 -5.10
CA TRP A 185 -9.50 8.50 -6.49
C TRP A 185 -8.54 7.32 -6.65
N ARG A 186 -7.35 7.40 -6.05
CA ARG A 186 -6.39 6.30 -6.06
C ARG A 186 -7.00 5.02 -5.48
N GLU A 187 -7.68 5.13 -4.33
CA GLU A 187 -8.33 4.01 -3.68
C GLU A 187 -9.50 3.46 -4.51
N PHE A 188 -10.31 4.34 -5.10
CA PHE A 188 -11.38 3.95 -6.00
C PHE A 188 -10.87 3.09 -7.17
N PHE A 189 -9.75 3.45 -7.79
CA PHE A 189 -9.17 2.63 -8.86
C PHE A 189 -8.67 1.27 -8.35
N MET A 190 -8.19 1.18 -7.13
CA MET A 190 -7.86 -0.12 -6.51
C MET A 190 -9.11 -0.98 -6.28
N GLN A 191 -10.21 -0.38 -5.87
CA GLN A 191 -11.50 -1.07 -5.75
C GLN A 191 -12.01 -1.55 -7.12
N ILE A 192 -11.87 -0.73 -8.15
CA ILE A 192 -12.20 -1.15 -9.53
C ILE A 192 -11.36 -2.35 -9.95
N LEU A 193 -10.06 -2.33 -9.72
CA LEU A 193 -9.16 -3.44 -10.04
C LEU A 193 -9.52 -4.71 -9.24
N TYR A 194 -9.91 -4.57 -7.99
CA TYR A 194 -10.31 -5.71 -7.16
C TYR A 194 -11.59 -6.39 -7.66
N HIS A 195 -12.63 -5.61 -7.96
CA HIS A 195 -13.94 -6.12 -8.35
C HIS A 195 -14.08 -6.44 -9.84
N PHE A 196 -13.28 -5.82 -10.69
CA PHE A 196 -13.35 -5.93 -12.17
C PHE A 196 -11.94 -6.09 -12.76
N PRO A 197 -11.21 -7.17 -12.39
CA PRO A 197 -9.84 -7.42 -12.85
C PRO A 197 -9.74 -7.69 -14.35
#